data_3c3368595d7152a338809377796a3437
#
_entry.id   3c3368595d7152a338809377796a3437
#
_cell.length_a   1.000
_cell.length_b   1.000
_cell.length_c   1.000
_cell.angle_alpha   90.00
_cell.angle_beta   90.00
_cell.angle_gamma   90.00
#
_symmetry.space_group_name_H-M   'P 1'
#
loop_
_entity.id
_entity.type
_entity.pdbx_description
1 polymer ?
#
loop_
_entity_poly.entity_id
_entity_poly.type
_entity_poly.pdbx_seq_one_letter_code
_entity_poly.pdbx_strand_id
1 'polypeptide(L)'
;PLTDAEALWLDRDAPRPTYPAFETVTVRGFEAKIAGWTGVAVLDWTVNPDEAFVARFPGHDDEESAPEISDELRTRGPVCDHCSKKRSRNNTIVFASDDGEMKAVGTSCVLEYLGVDPRTILMLRDFVKSIGEYDDEEFGASVKPGLDPLTFVAVAAEATRVFGFVKSAEPGSTKDLVTMLAITGPFSKADKEVAREFAAEADMARGLAKAEAIAAWLDEDESYSDFLRSARVALGAPSVEAGARHAGLLAALPFSHDRHIGLVAEREAKRKAEAEARAAGGFVGEVGGKVT
;
A
#
# COMPACT_ATOMS: atom_id res chain seq x y z
N PRO A 1 -12.90 -27.32 36.53
CA PRO A 1 -13.04 -28.16 35.38
C PRO A 1 -12.50 -27.42 34.18
N LEU A 2 -11.57 -28.06 33.46
CA LEU A 2 -11.00 -27.55 32.22
C LEU A 2 -12.12 -27.47 31.17
N THR A 3 -12.09 -26.45 30.32
CA THR A 3 -12.94 -26.39 29.14
C THR A 3 -12.55 -27.49 28.14
N ASP A 4 -13.44 -27.92 27.28
CA ASP A 4 -13.16 -28.92 26.25
C ASP A 4 -11.93 -28.55 25.39
N ALA A 5 -11.72 -27.24 25.16
CA ALA A 5 -10.56 -26.71 24.45
C ALA A 5 -9.25 -26.89 25.22
N GLU A 6 -9.25 -26.72 26.56
CA GLU A 6 -8.08 -26.91 27.41
C GLU A 6 -7.75 -28.41 27.57
N ALA A 7 -8.77 -29.30 27.58
CA ALA A 7 -8.60 -30.73 27.60
C ALA A 7 -7.91 -31.25 26.32
N LEU A 8 -8.26 -30.71 25.15
CA LEU A 8 -7.64 -31.02 23.86
C LEU A 8 -6.17 -30.60 23.77
N TRP A 9 -5.73 -29.58 24.53
CA TRP A 9 -4.34 -29.18 24.59
C TRP A 9 -3.47 -30.09 25.44
N LEU A 10 -4.07 -30.84 26.34
CA LEU A 10 -3.38 -31.76 27.22
C LEU A 10 -3.23 -33.16 26.59
N ASP A 11 -4.01 -33.50 25.59
CA ASP A 11 -3.88 -34.75 24.84
C ASP A 11 -2.78 -34.60 23.78
N ARG A 12 -1.62 -35.21 24.04
CA ARG A 12 -0.45 -35.16 23.14
C ARG A 12 -0.65 -35.90 21.82
N ASP A 13 -1.61 -36.81 21.77
CA ASP A 13 -1.87 -37.66 20.61
C ASP A 13 -3.07 -37.17 19.77
N ALA A 14 -3.83 -36.19 20.26
CA ALA A 14 -4.90 -35.58 19.50
C ALA A 14 -4.34 -34.73 18.37
N PRO A 15 -4.90 -34.82 17.15
CA PRO A 15 -4.58 -33.86 16.08
C PRO A 15 -4.92 -32.46 16.57
N ARG A 16 -3.89 -31.63 16.75
CA ARG A 16 -4.09 -30.25 17.19
C ARG A 16 -4.99 -29.54 16.21
N PRO A 17 -6.13 -29.02 16.64
CA PRO A 17 -6.98 -28.22 15.77
C PRO A 17 -6.17 -26.98 15.35
N THR A 18 -5.81 -26.89 14.10
CA THR A 18 -5.31 -25.66 13.48
C THR A 18 -6.49 -24.74 13.24
N TYR A 19 -6.94 -24.09 14.30
CA TYR A 19 -7.81 -22.94 14.12
C TYR A 19 -6.92 -21.73 13.89
N PRO A 20 -7.00 -21.04 12.76
CA PRO A 20 -6.53 -19.67 12.71
C PRO A 20 -7.43 -18.89 13.69
N ALA A 21 -6.95 -18.68 14.91
CA ALA A 21 -7.61 -17.81 15.86
C ALA A 21 -7.36 -16.37 15.41
N PHE A 22 -8.17 -15.91 14.44
CA PHE A 22 -8.21 -14.50 14.09
C PHE A 22 -9.34 -13.87 14.90
N GLU A 23 -8.98 -13.05 15.88
CA GLU A 23 -9.90 -12.09 16.45
C GLU A 23 -9.94 -10.88 15.53
N THR A 24 -11.03 -10.70 14.80
CA THR A 24 -11.26 -9.46 14.06
C THR A 24 -11.68 -8.38 15.04
N VAL A 25 -10.76 -7.52 15.41
CA VAL A 25 -11.06 -6.34 16.22
C VAL A 25 -11.52 -5.23 15.28
N THR A 26 -12.82 -4.94 15.28
CA THR A 26 -13.35 -3.77 14.59
C THR A 26 -13.29 -2.58 15.52
N VAL A 27 -12.35 -1.68 15.29
CA VAL A 27 -12.27 -0.40 16.00
C VAL A 27 -13.18 0.61 15.29
N ARG A 28 -14.23 1.05 15.99
CA ARG A 28 -15.08 2.17 15.53
C ARG A 28 -14.78 3.35 16.43
N GLY A 29 -14.36 4.45 15.84
CA GLY A 29 -14.06 5.68 16.56
C GLY A 29 -14.17 6.88 15.61
N PHE A 30 -14.15 8.08 16.20
CA PHE A 30 -13.99 9.31 15.44
C PHE A 30 -12.51 9.47 15.09
N GLU A 31 -12.23 10.19 13.98
CA GLU A 31 -10.87 10.62 13.68
C GLU A 31 -10.26 11.33 14.89
N ALA A 32 -9.05 10.91 15.26
CA ALA A 32 -8.35 11.53 16.38
C ALA A 32 -7.89 12.94 15.98
N LYS A 33 -8.66 13.97 16.35
CA LYS A 33 -8.26 15.36 16.17
C LYS A 33 -7.46 15.83 17.38
N ILE A 34 -6.30 16.39 17.13
CA ILE A 34 -5.44 16.97 18.15
C ILE A 34 -5.28 18.46 17.86
N ALA A 35 -5.82 19.29 18.74
CA ALA A 35 -5.81 20.76 18.58
C ALA A 35 -6.35 21.25 17.21
N GLY A 36 -7.38 20.59 16.67
CA GLY A 36 -7.97 20.92 15.37
C GLY A 36 -7.23 20.35 14.16
N TRP A 37 -6.23 19.50 14.37
CA TRP A 37 -5.45 18.84 13.32
C TRP A 37 -5.71 17.33 13.31
N THR A 38 -5.85 16.77 12.12
CA THR A 38 -5.97 15.31 11.87
C THR A 38 -4.72 14.83 11.14
N GLY A 39 -4.12 13.74 11.62
CA GLY A 39 -3.01 13.10 10.90
C GLY A 39 -3.54 12.36 9.68
N VAL A 40 -3.04 12.67 8.49
CA VAL A 40 -3.55 12.11 7.22
C VAL A 40 -2.58 11.18 6.51
N ALA A 41 -1.27 11.41 6.65
CA ALA A 41 -0.25 10.58 6.00
C ALA A 41 1.13 10.72 6.63
N VAL A 42 2.01 9.78 6.29
CA VAL A 42 3.46 9.88 6.48
C VAL A 42 4.10 10.08 5.13
N LEU A 43 5.00 11.04 5.01
CA LEU A 43 5.89 11.21 3.88
C LEU A 43 7.21 10.49 4.19
N ASP A 44 7.51 9.44 3.45
CA ASP A 44 8.72 8.64 3.59
C ASP A 44 9.74 9.10 2.53
N TRP A 45 10.86 9.65 2.99
CA TRP A 45 11.94 10.20 2.17
C TRP A 45 13.05 9.19 1.92
N THR A 46 12.93 7.97 2.46
CA THR A 46 13.95 6.92 2.27
C THR A 46 13.80 6.24 0.91
N VAL A 47 12.59 6.25 0.34
CA VAL A 47 12.26 5.60 -0.93
C VAL A 47 12.86 6.40 -2.10
N ASN A 48 12.63 7.72 -2.09
CA ASN A 48 13.20 8.65 -3.06
C ASN A 48 13.47 9.99 -2.34
N PRO A 49 14.71 10.56 -2.40
CA PRO A 49 15.04 11.80 -1.73
C PRO A 49 14.42 13.05 -2.38
N ASP A 50 14.03 12.97 -3.65
CA ASP A 50 13.50 14.10 -4.42
C ASP A 50 11.96 14.16 -4.38
N GLU A 51 11.32 13.03 -4.14
CA GLU A 51 9.86 12.95 -4.01
C GLU A 51 9.45 11.90 -2.95
N ALA A 52 8.73 12.33 -1.92
CA ALA A 52 8.31 11.46 -0.84
C ALA A 52 7.33 10.37 -1.29
N PHE A 53 7.55 9.15 -0.83
CA PHE A 53 6.51 8.12 -0.84
C PHE A 53 5.44 8.46 0.21
N VAL A 54 4.17 8.44 -0.19
CA VAL A 54 3.04 8.78 0.69
C VAL A 54 2.41 7.50 1.23
N ALA A 55 2.50 7.33 2.54
CA ALA A 55 1.78 6.29 3.26
C ALA A 55 0.63 6.93 4.04
N ARG A 56 -0.61 6.68 3.64
CA ARG A 56 -1.80 7.24 4.29
C ARG A 56 -2.11 6.53 5.59
N PHE A 57 -2.69 7.26 6.54
CA PHE A 57 -3.22 6.66 7.76
C PHE A 57 -4.52 5.90 7.48
N PRO A 58 -4.83 4.86 8.28
CA PRO A 58 -6.12 4.17 8.20
C PRO A 58 -7.29 5.15 8.30
N GLY A 59 -8.28 4.99 7.42
CA GLY A 59 -9.41 5.92 7.30
C GLY A 59 -9.21 7.01 6.25
N HIS A 60 -7.99 7.17 5.74
CA HIS A 60 -7.65 8.04 4.62
C HIS A 60 -7.15 7.25 3.40
N ASP A 61 -7.48 5.96 3.34
CA ASP A 61 -7.07 5.07 2.24
C ASP A 61 -7.96 5.24 1.00
N ASP A 62 -9.14 5.84 1.15
CA ASP A 62 -10.08 6.12 0.07
C ASP A 62 -9.70 7.45 -0.61
N GLU A 63 -9.21 7.35 -1.85
CA GLU A 63 -8.77 8.51 -2.63
C GLU A 63 -9.87 9.55 -2.87
N GLU A 64 -11.16 9.15 -2.88
CA GLU A 64 -12.27 10.08 -3.08
C GLU A 64 -12.53 10.97 -1.85
N SER A 65 -12.25 10.46 -0.65
CA SER A 65 -12.53 11.15 0.61
C SER A 65 -11.28 11.72 1.29
N ALA A 66 -10.11 11.22 0.94
CA ALA A 66 -8.86 11.64 1.56
C ALA A 66 -8.38 13.01 1.05
N PRO A 67 -7.88 13.88 1.92
CA PRO A 67 -7.32 15.17 1.51
C PRO A 67 -6.14 14.97 0.55
N GLU A 68 -6.13 15.70 -0.57
CA GLU A 68 -5.04 15.66 -1.54
C GLU A 68 -3.77 16.29 -0.96
N ILE A 69 -2.65 15.55 -1.00
CA ILE A 69 -1.35 16.04 -0.55
C ILE A 69 -0.66 16.77 -1.70
N SER A 70 -0.43 18.07 -1.52
CA SER A 70 0.12 18.93 -2.56
C SER A 70 1.51 18.50 -3.03
N ASP A 71 1.82 18.84 -4.29
CA ASP A 71 3.13 18.61 -4.90
C ASP A 71 4.26 19.26 -4.11
N GLU A 72 4.00 20.45 -3.56
CA GLU A 72 4.98 21.16 -2.72
C GLU A 72 5.36 20.32 -1.50
N LEU A 73 4.40 19.71 -0.80
CA LEU A 73 4.68 18.85 0.35
C LEU A 73 5.46 17.60 -0.03
N ARG A 74 5.23 17.07 -1.22
CA ARG A 74 5.86 15.83 -1.72
C ARG A 74 7.30 16.05 -2.19
N THR A 75 7.63 17.25 -2.69
CA THR A 75 8.92 17.48 -3.39
C THR A 75 9.88 18.41 -2.64
N ARG A 76 9.42 19.12 -1.60
CA ARG A 76 10.26 20.08 -0.86
C ARG A 76 11.34 19.47 0.04
N GLY A 77 11.39 18.14 0.12
CA GLY A 77 12.27 17.42 1.02
C GLY A 77 11.74 17.39 2.47
N PRO A 78 12.50 16.80 3.42
CA PRO A 78 12.06 16.58 4.81
C PRO A 78 12.08 17.85 5.68
N VAL A 79 11.46 18.93 5.19
CA VAL A 79 11.31 20.20 5.93
C VAL A 79 10.15 20.06 6.92
N CYS A 80 10.34 20.58 8.12
CA CYS A 80 9.33 20.57 9.17
C CYS A 80 8.70 21.94 9.31
N ASP A 81 7.37 22.06 9.16
CA ASP A 81 6.64 23.33 9.28
C ASP A 81 6.64 23.92 10.70
N HIS A 82 6.86 23.09 11.72
CA HIS A 82 6.97 23.56 13.10
C HIS A 82 8.30 24.29 13.39
N CYS A 83 9.44 23.66 13.04
CA CYS A 83 10.74 24.23 13.37
C CYS A 83 11.48 24.85 12.18
N SER A 84 10.89 24.79 10.99
CA SER A 84 11.42 25.31 9.71
C SER A 84 12.82 24.79 9.34
N LYS A 85 13.26 23.70 9.99
CA LYS A 85 14.59 23.13 9.78
C LYS A 85 14.52 21.96 8.81
N LYS A 86 15.32 22.03 7.75
CA LYS A 86 15.66 20.86 6.93
C LYS A 86 16.71 20.06 7.70
N ARG A 87 16.34 18.88 8.17
CA ARG A 87 17.27 17.92 8.79
C ARG A 87 17.24 16.65 7.98
N SER A 88 18.26 15.81 8.14
CA SER A 88 18.18 14.42 7.67
C SER A 88 17.10 13.71 8.48
N ARG A 89 15.91 13.58 7.90
CA ARG A 89 14.77 12.87 8.46
C ARG A 89 14.29 11.86 7.44
N ASN A 90 14.01 10.66 7.90
CA ASN A 90 13.44 9.63 7.06
C ASN A 90 11.94 9.88 6.83
N ASN A 91 11.26 10.48 7.82
CA ASN A 91 9.81 10.64 7.78
C ASN A 91 9.37 12.03 8.28
N THR A 92 8.29 12.52 7.67
CA THR A 92 7.50 13.64 8.18
C THR A 92 6.02 13.24 8.19
N ILE A 93 5.24 13.72 9.17
CA ILE A 93 3.81 13.42 9.29
C ILE A 93 3.04 14.61 8.75
N VAL A 94 2.10 14.34 7.86
CA VAL A 94 1.17 15.36 7.33
C VAL A 94 -0.06 15.41 8.21
N PHE A 95 -0.38 16.61 8.65
CA PHE A 95 -1.59 16.95 9.36
C PHE A 95 -2.44 17.86 8.50
N ALA A 96 -3.75 17.63 8.48
CA ALA A 96 -4.74 18.52 7.87
C ALA A 96 -5.61 19.17 8.95
N SER A 97 -5.90 20.46 8.80
CA SER A 97 -6.88 21.17 9.60
C SER A 97 -8.29 21.06 9.00
N ASP A 98 -9.31 21.43 9.79
CA ASP A 98 -10.70 21.47 9.30
C ASP A 98 -10.91 22.48 8.15
N ASP A 99 -10.04 23.50 8.06
CA ASP A 99 -10.07 24.51 6.99
C ASP A 99 -9.29 24.07 5.73
N GLY A 100 -8.74 22.85 5.72
CA GLY A 100 -8.00 22.30 4.59
C GLY A 100 -6.52 22.72 4.55
N GLU A 101 -6.00 23.43 5.54
CA GLU A 101 -4.57 23.70 5.64
C GLU A 101 -3.81 22.41 5.94
N MET A 102 -2.68 22.19 5.26
CA MET A 102 -1.82 21.04 5.52
C MET A 102 -0.44 21.46 6.01
N LYS A 103 0.11 20.68 6.94
CA LYS A 103 1.46 20.86 7.49
C LYS A 103 2.18 19.53 7.59
N ALA A 104 3.45 19.50 7.16
CA ALA A 104 4.32 18.35 7.38
C ALA A 104 5.23 18.62 8.59
N VAL A 105 5.12 17.79 9.62
CA VAL A 105 5.83 17.97 10.89
C VAL A 105 6.76 16.77 11.11
N GLY A 106 8.01 17.04 11.45
CA GLY A 106 8.97 15.99 11.80
C GLY A 106 8.54 15.26 13.07
N THR A 107 8.73 13.95 13.13
CA THR A 107 8.29 13.08 14.24
C THR A 107 8.70 13.59 15.63
N SER A 108 9.91 14.11 15.77
CA SER A 108 10.40 14.72 17.04
C SER A 108 9.71 16.04 17.40
N CYS A 109 9.11 16.71 16.43
CA CYS A 109 8.44 18.00 16.65
C CYS A 109 6.92 17.86 16.84
N VAL A 110 6.35 16.71 16.57
CA VAL A 110 4.90 16.45 16.73
C VAL A 110 4.46 16.74 18.16
N LEU A 111 5.27 16.36 19.15
CA LEU A 111 5.03 16.57 20.57
C LEU A 111 4.91 18.05 20.94
N GLU A 112 5.80 18.88 20.42
CA GLU A 112 5.83 20.32 20.69
C GLU A 112 4.74 21.05 19.90
N TYR A 113 4.45 20.56 18.68
CA TYR A 113 3.52 21.21 17.76
C TYR A 113 2.06 21.09 18.21
N LEU A 114 1.67 19.91 18.72
CA LEU A 114 0.26 19.62 19.05
C LEU A 114 -0.16 20.03 20.44
N GLY A 115 0.77 20.41 21.34
CA GLY A 115 0.47 20.92 22.69
C GLY A 115 -0.29 19.93 23.58
N VAL A 116 -0.20 18.62 23.32
CA VAL A 116 -1.04 17.59 23.92
C VAL A 116 -0.29 16.80 25.00
N ASP A 117 -1.03 16.28 25.98
CA ASP A 117 -0.49 15.39 27.01
C ASP A 117 0.33 14.26 26.38
N PRO A 118 1.59 14.07 26.81
CA PRO A 118 2.47 13.01 26.32
C PRO A 118 1.86 11.61 26.26
N ARG A 119 0.85 11.31 27.07
CA ARG A 119 0.16 10.02 27.08
C ARG A 119 -0.71 9.77 25.85
N THR A 120 -1.39 10.82 25.36
CA THR A 120 -2.18 10.72 24.11
C THR A 120 -1.27 10.53 22.91
N ILE A 121 -0.06 11.10 22.97
CA ILE A 121 0.94 11.02 21.91
C ILE A 121 1.68 9.68 21.96
N LEU A 122 1.82 9.04 23.11
CA LEU A 122 2.36 7.69 23.18
C LEU A 122 1.50 6.70 22.37
N MET A 123 0.18 6.83 22.40
CA MET A 123 -0.70 6.04 21.51
C MET A 123 -0.47 6.39 20.04
N LEU A 124 -0.33 7.66 19.69
CA LEU A 124 -0.01 8.09 18.34
C LEU A 124 1.42 7.66 17.95
N ARG A 125 2.38 7.77 18.87
CA ARG A 125 3.76 7.31 18.68
C ARG A 125 3.83 5.80 18.51
N ASP A 126 3.10 5.03 19.31
CA ASP A 126 3.06 3.56 19.18
C ASP A 126 2.33 3.14 17.91
N PHE A 127 1.32 3.89 17.48
CA PHE A 127 0.69 3.74 16.18
C PHE A 127 1.66 4.14 15.05
N VAL A 128 2.33 5.28 15.13
CA VAL A 128 3.36 5.71 14.19
C VAL A 128 4.57 4.78 14.23
N LYS A 129 4.91 4.20 15.39
CA LYS A 129 5.88 3.13 15.50
C LYS A 129 5.39 1.86 14.82
N SER A 130 4.16 1.43 15.02
CA SER A 130 3.62 0.25 14.32
C SER A 130 3.57 0.42 12.79
N ILE A 131 3.46 1.67 12.31
CA ILE A 131 3.62 2.04 10.90
C ILE A 131 5.10 2.24 10.55
N GLY A 132 5.94 2.60 11.52
CA GLY A 132 7.35 3.03 11.40
C GLY A 132 8.39 2.10 11.99
N GLU A 133 8.00 1.02 12.65
CA GLU A 133 8.93 0.06 13.27
C GLU A 133 9.63 -0.83 12.25
N TYR A 134 10.33 -0.19 11.38
CA TYR A 134 11.59 -0.66 10.84
C TYR A 134 12.59 0.51 10.77
N ASP A 135 12.66 1.31 11.84
CA ASP A 135 13.84 2.14 12.09
C ASP A 135 14.90 1.22 12.73
N ASP A 136 15.75 0.67 11.86
CA ASP A 136 16.83 -0.28 12.16
C ASP A 136 18.00 0.35 12.96
N GLU A 137 17.75 1.18 13.94
CA GLU A 137 18.85 1.70 14.79
C GLU A 137 19.35 0.70 15.86
N GLU A 138 18.73 -0.46 16.03
CA GLU A 138 19.10 -1.38 17.11
C GLU A 138 19.69 -2.74 16.67
N PHE A 139 19.79 -3.00 15.38
CA PHE A 139 20.54 -4.16 14.88
C PHE A 139 21.65 -3.69 13.93
N GLY A 140 22.89 -3.94 14.35
CA GLY A 140 24.09 -3.57 13.62
C GLY A 140 24.01 -3.80 12.12
N ALA A 141 24.53 -2.87 11.33
CA ALA A 141 24.42 -2.74 9.89
C ALA A 141 24.77 -4.04 9.12
N SER A 142 23.88 -4.99 9.17
CA SER A 142 23.77 -6.09 8.21
C SER A 142 23.04 -5.49 7.01
N VAL A 143 23.74 -5.32 5.90
CA VAL A 143 23.15 -4.93 4.64
C VAL A 143 22.03 -5.94 4.35
N LYS A 144 20.77 -5.53 4.49
CA LYS A 144 19.64 -6.39 4.15
C LYS A 144 19.69 -6.61 2.64
N PRO A 145 19.51 -7.84 2.15
CA PRO A 145 19.44 -8.08 0.73
C PRO A 145 18.23 -7.31 0.17
N GLY A 146 18.51 -6.32 -0.66
CA GLY A 146 17.50 -5.60 -1.41
C GLY A 146 17.35 -6.18 -2.81
N LEU A 147 16.14 -6.17 -3.34
CA LEU A 147 15.83 -6.58 -4.70
C LEU A 147 15.48 -5.33 -5.53
N ASP A 148 15.87 -5.34 -6.80
CA ASP A 148 15.42 -4.33 -7.76
C ASP A 148 13.89 -4.28 -7.82
N PRO A 149 13.25 -3.09 -7.76
CA PRO A 149 11.80 -2.95 -7.74
C PRO A 149 11.09 -3.59 -8.94
N LEU A 150 11.65 -3.49 -10.14
CA LEU A 150 11.07 -4.08 -11.34
C LEU A 150 11.08 -5.62 -11.24
N THR A 151 12.16 -6.19 -10.73
CA THR A 151 12.26 -7.63 -10.45
C THR A 151 11.27 -8.06 -9.38
N PHE A 152 11.08 -7.24 -8.34
CA PHE A 152 10.05 -7.51 -7.32
C PHE A 152 8.64 -7.56 -7.92
N VAL A 153 8.30 -6.60 -8.79
CA VAL A 153 7.01 -6.57 -9.51
C VAL A 153 6.89 -7.78 -10.46
N ALA A 154 7.97 -8.22 -11.10
CA ALA A 154 7.95 -9.41 -11.94
C ALA A 154 7.62 -10.69 -11.15
N VAL A 155 8.21 -10.86 -9.97
CA VAL A 155 7.86 -11.96 -9.04
C VAL A 155 6.43 -11.83 -8.57
N ALA A 156 5.96 -10.60 -8.27
CA ALA A 156 4.59 -10.35 -7.85
C ALA A 156 3.57 -10.68 -8.95
N ALA A 157 3.90 -10.42 -10.21
CA ALA A 157 3.04 -10.77 -11.35
C ALA A 157 2.87 -12.29 -11.47
N GLU A 158 3.95 -13.05 -11.38
CA GLU A 158 3.88 -14.50 -11.44
C GLU A 158 3.24 -15.11 -10.17
N ALA A 159 3.52 -14.56 -8.98
CA ALA A 159 2.89 -15.00 -7.75
C ALA A 159 1.36 -14.76 -7.78
N THR A 160 0.93 -13.59 -8.27
CA THR A 160 -0.50 -13.28 -8.44
C THR A 160 -1.17 -14.21 -9.45
N ARG A 161 -0.47 -14.59 -10.52
CA ARG A 161 -0.97 -15.52 -11.52
C ARG A 161 -1.12 -16.94 -10.97
N VAL A 162 -0.14 -17.41 -10.19
CA VAL A 162 -0.12 -18.80 -9.68
C VAL A 162 -1.06 -18.96 -8.48
N PHE A 163 -1.04 -18.02 -7.53
CA PHE A 163 -1.72 -18.15 -6.25
C PHE A 163 -2.92 -17.20 -6.07
N GLY A 164 -3.12 -16.27 -7.00
CA GLY A 164 -4.11 -15.20 -6.85
C GLY A 164 -3.55 -14.01 -6.04
N PHE A 165 -4.30 -12.91 -6.05
CA PHE A 165 -3.96 -11.71 -5.28
C PHE A 165 -4.64 -11.72 -3.92
N VAL A 166 -3.84 -11.54 -2.85
CA VAL A 166 -4.29 -11.39 -1.47
C VAL A 166 -3.80 -10.05 -0.94
N LYS A 167 -4.73 -9.26 -0.37
CA LYS A 167 -4.44 -7.92 0.16
C LYS A 167 -3.42 -7.94 1.29
N SER A 168 -2.64 -6.87 1.41
CA SER A 168 -1.57 -6.77 2.43
C SER A 168 -2.05 -6.83 3.89
N ALA A 169 -3.33 -6.53 4.14
CA ALA A 169 -3.92 -6.65 5.48
C ALA A 169 -4.37 -8.08 5.82
N GLU A 170 -4.32 -9.00 4.87
CA GLU A 170 -4.80 -10.38 5.06
C GLU A 170 -3.61 -11.33 5.30
N PRO A 171 -3.79 -12.38 6.11
CA PRO A 171 -2.75 -13.40 6.30
C PRO A 171 -2.41 -14.09 4.98
N GLY A 172 -1.12 -14.33 4.74
CA GLY A 172 -0.66 -14.90 3.49
C GLY A 172 -0.73 -13.91 2.33
N SER A 173 -0.62 -12.62 2.61
CA SER A 173 -0.69 -11.55 1.62
C SER A 173 0.29 -11.77 0.47
N THR A 174 -0.06 -11.28 -0.72
CA THR A 174 0.84 -11.32 -1.89
C THR A 174 2.17 -10.62 -1.58
N LYS A 175 2.15 -9.54 -0.78
CA LYS A 175 3.37 -8.87 -0.29
C LYS A 175 4.28 -9.84 0.47
N ASP A 176 3.75 -10.58 1.45
CA ASP A 176 4.54 -11.48 2.30
C ASP A 176 5.05 -12.66 1.48
N LEU A 177 4.20 -13.19 0.60
CA LEU A 177 4.56 -14.25 -0.34
C LEU A 177 5.73 -13.83 -1.24
N VAL A 178 5.63 -12.68 -1.90
CA VAL A 178 6.68 -12.17 -2.79
C VAL A 178 7.96 -11.86 -2.02
N THR A 179 7.85 -11.27 -0.83
CA THR A 179 9.00 -11.03 0.05
C THR A 179 9.72 -12.34 0.41
N MET A 180 8.96 -13.39 0.74
CA MET A 180 9.50 -14.72 1.01
C MET A 180 10.15 -15.32 -0.23
N LEU A 181 9.49 -15.28 -1.38
CA LEU A 181 10.02 -15.90 -2.62
C LEU A 181 11.28 -15.21 -3.14
N ALA A 182 11.36 -13.87 -3.03
CA ALA A 182 12.36 -13.07 -3.73
C ALA A 182 13.46 -12.49 -2.84
N ILE A 183 13.21 -12.30 -1.54
CA ILE A 183 14.14 -11.60 -0.65
C ILE A 183 14.61 -12.46 0.51
N THR A 184 13.70 -12.98 1.33
CA THR A 184 14.07 -13.67 2.58
C THR A 184 14.32 -15.17 2.42
N GLY A 185 13.75 -15.77 1.38
CA GLY A 185 13.75 -17.22 1.17
C GLY A 185 12.74 -17.95 2.07
N PRO A 186 12.51 -19.26 1.78
CA PRO A 186 11.56 -20.08 2.54
C PRO A 186 12.18 -20.59 3.85
N PHE A 187 11.54 -20.28 4.99
CA PHE A 187 11.98 -20.71 6.31
C PHE A 187 11.31 -22.01 6.77
N SER A 188 10.00 -22.11 6.64
CA SER A 188 9.21 -23.25 7.08
C SER A 188 9.11 -24.35 6.02
N LYS A 189 8.61 -25.53 6.42
CA LYS A 189 8.29 -26.61 5.46
C LYS A 189 7.20 -26.17 4.48
N ALA A 190 6.20 -25.45 4.97
CA ALA A 190 5.11 -24.91 4.13
C ALA A 190 5.65 -23.90 3.12
N ASP A 191 6.54 -22.99 3.53
CA ASP A 191 7.15 -22.01 2.61
C ASP A 191 7.96 -22.72 1.50
N LYS A 192 8.65 -23.81 1.84
CA LYS A 192 9.41 -24.61 0.86
C LYS A 192 8.50 -25.32 -0.15
N GLU A 193 7.31 -25.73 0.26
CA GLU A 193 6.31 -26.32 -0.65
C GLU A 193 5.78 -25.27 -1.59
N VAL A 194 5.39 -24.09 -1.08
CA VAL A 194 4.95 -22.93 -1.89
C VAL A 194 6.04 -22.48 -2.85
N ALA A 195 7.29 -22.37 -2.39
CA ALA A 195 8.40 -21.99 -3.27
C ALA A 195 8.67 -23.02 -4.40
N ARG A 196 8.46 -24.31 -4.14
CA ARG A 196 8.57 -25.36 -5.17
C ARG A 196 7.42 -25.25 -6.19
N GLU A 197 6.20 -25.05 -5.74
CA GLU A 197 5.04 -24.84 -6.60
C GLU A 197 5.26 -23.62 -7.47
N PHE A 198 5.68 -22.50 -6.88
CA PHE A 198 6.04 -21.30 -7.63
C PHE A 198 7.12 -21.57 -8.67
N ALA A 199 8.22 -22.25 -8.30
CA ALA A 199 9.31 -22.54 -9.23
C ALA A 199 8.90 -23.47 -10.38
N ALA A 200 7.87 -24.31 -10.18
CA ALA A 200 7.35 -25.21 -11.21
C ALA A 200 6.43 -24.48 -12.22
N GLU A 201 5.71 -23.45 -11.78
CA GLU A 201 4.65 -22.79 -12.54
C GLU A 201 5.05 -21.40 -13.06
N ALA A 202 6.01 -20.72 -12.40
CA ALA A 202 6.40 -19.36 -12.75
C ALA A 202 7.26 -19.31 -14.01
N ASP A 203 6.99 -18.29 -14.81
CA ASP A 203 7.81 -17.89 -15.98
C ASP A 203 8.32 -16.46 -15.75
N MET A 204 9.57 -16.35 -15.33
CA MET A 204 10.15 -15.05 -15.00
C MET A 204 10.32 -14.13 -16.20
N ALA A 205 10.42 -14.67 -17.44
CA ALA A 205 10.44 -13.82 -18.63
C ALA A 205 9.08 -13.16 -18.86
N ARG A 206 7.98 -13.91 -18.64
CA ARG A 206 6.61 -13.36 -18.67
C ARG A 206 6.40 -12.37 -17.53
N GLY A 207 6.86 -12.69 -16.33
CA GLY A 207 6.79 -11.80 -15.17
C GLY A 207 7.49 -10.46 -15.43
N LEU A 208 8.70 -10.49 -16.03
CA LEU A 208 9.45 -9.29 -16.36
C LEU A 208 8.75 -8.46 -17.46
N ALA A 209 8.27 -9.11 -18.52
CA ALA A 209 7.50 -8.42 -19.56
C ALA A 209 6.24 -7.74 -18.99
N LYS A 210 5.57 -8.37 -18.00
CA LYS A 210 4.45 -7.76 -17.28
C LYS A 210 4.88 -6.56 -16.45
N ALA A 211 6.01 -6.65 -15.74
CA ALA A 211 6.55 -5.56 -14.93
C ALA A 211 6.94 -4.35 -15.80
N GLU A 212 7.57 -4.59 -16.97
CA GLU A 212 7.88 -3.56 -17.96
C GLU A 212 6.61 -2.87 -18.50
N ALA A 213 5.56 -3.65 -18.79
CA ALA A 213 4.28 -3.10 -19.22
C ALA A 213 3.61 -2.25 -18.12
N ILE A 214 3.76 -2.64 -16.85
CA ILE A 214 3.30 -1.85 -15.70
C ILE A 214 4.09 -0.56 -15.57
N ALA A 215 5.41 -0.59 -15.73
CA ALA A 215 6.23 0.61 -15.71
C ALA A 215 5.83 1.60 -16.82
N ALA A 216 5.65 1.11 -18.05
CA ALA A 216 5.18 1.93 -19.16
C ALA A 216 3.78 2.53 -18.89
N TRP A 217 2.86 1.72 -18.36
CA TRP A 217 1.54 2.21 -17.97
C TRP A 217 1.62 3.33 -16.93
N LEU A 218 2.46 3.17 -15.91
CA LEU A 218 2.65 4.21 -14.89
C LEU A 218 3.23 5.50 -15.48
N ASP A 219 4.10 5.41 -16.49
CA ASP A 219 4.69 6.58 -17.14
C ASP A 219 3.69 7.30 -18.07
N GLU A 220 2.80 6.55 -18.74
CA GLU A 220 1.82 7.08 -19.69
C GLU A 220 0.55 7.63 -19.00
N ASP A 221 0.22 7.14 -17.80
CA ASP A 221 -1.00 7.55 -17.10
C ASP A 221 -0.83 8.93 -16.47
N GLU A 222 -1.46 9.92 -17.08
CA GLU A 222 -1.48 11.31 -16.58
C GLU A 222 -2.45 11.50 -15.39
N SER A 223 -3.13 10.44 -14.94
CA SER A 223 -3.99 10.56 -13.76
C SER A 223 -3.15 10.82 -12.51
N TYR A 224 -3.56 11.83 -11.76
CA TYR A 224 -2.87 12.25 -10.55
C TYR A 224 -3.36 11.50 -9.30
N SER A 225 -3.77 10.23 -9.43
CA SER A 225 -4.11 9.47 -8.24
C SER A 225 -2.89 9.28 -7.35
N ASP A 226 -3.07 9.45 -6.04
CA ASP A 226 -2.01 9.26 -5.04
C ASP A 226 -1.38 7.86 -5.13
N PHE A 227 -2.21 6.87 -5.47
CA PHE A 227 -1.77 5.49 -5.66
C PHE A 227 -0.75 5.38 -6.81
N LEU A 228 -1.09 5.87 -8.01
CA LEU A 228 -0.21 5.77 -9.19
C LEU A 228 1.06 6.59 -9.00
N ARG A 229 0.95 7.75 -8.38
CA ARG A 229 2.10 8.58 -8.06
C ARG A 229 3.04 7.90 -7.07
N SER A 230 2.50 7.35 -5.99
CA SER A 230 3.28 6.57 -5.03
C SER A 230 3.88 5.30 -5.65
N ALA A 231 3.18 4.68 -6.61
CA ALA A 231 3.69 3.54 -7.36
C ALA A 231 4.92 3.89 -8.23
N ARG A 232 4.90 5.05 -8.91
CA ARG A 232 6.08 5.55 -9.66
C ARG A 232 7.27 5.76 -8.74
N VAL A 233 7.05 6.44 -7.60
CA VAL A 233 8.11 6.68 -6.61
C VAL A 233 8.67 5.35 -6.10
N ALA A 234 7.81 4.39 -5.77
CA ALA A 234 8.21 3.07 -5.29
C ALA A 234 8.98 2.25 -6.34
N LEU A 235 8.56 2.33 -7.62
CA LEU A 235 9.25 1.64 -8.71
C LEU A 235 10.62 2.27 -9.02
N GLY A 236 10.79 3.57 -8.77
CA GLY A 236 12.06 4.29 -8.88
C GLY A 236 12.97 4.15 -7.65
N ALA A 237 12.58 3.39 -6.63
CA ALA A 237 13.42 3.15 -5.45
C ALA A 237 14.70 2.40 -5.81
N PRO A 238 15.81 2.61 -5.08
CA PRO A 238 17.07 1.91 -5.36
C PRO A 238 16.99 0.40 -5.07
N SER A 239 16.14 0.00 -4.14
CA SER A 239 15.88 -1.41 -3.80
C SER A 239 14.62 -1.59 -2.99
N VAL A 240 14.10 -2.82 -2.98
CA VAL A 240 13.01 -3.27 -2.10
C VAL A 240 13.59 -4.24 -1.08
N GLU A 241 13.57 -3.87 0.18
CA GLU A 241 14.04 -4.71 1.28
C GLU A 241 12.88 -5.44 1.96
N ALA A 242 13.20 -6.49 2.71
CA ALA A 242 12.21 -7.14 3.55
C ALA A 242 11.65 -6.14 4.58
N GLY A 243 10.32 -5.98 4.60
CA GLY A 243 9.65 -5.01 5.47
C GLY A 243 9.51 -3.59 4.89
N ALA A 244 10.02 -3.32 3.69
CA ALA A 244 9.84 -2.03 3.04
C ALA A 244 8.35 -1.68 2.92
N ARG A 245 7.98 -0.44 3.29
CA ARG A 245 6.58 0.04 3.25
C ARG A 245 5.99 -0.02 1.84
N HIS A 246 6.79 0.35 0.86
CA HIS A 246 6.37 0.35 -0.55
C HIS A 246 6.26 -1.06 -1.17
N ALA A 247 6.75 -2.12 -0.50
CA ALA A 247 6.65 -3.50 -0.99
C ALA A 247 5.19 -3.95 -1.19
N GLY A 248 4.27 -3.53 -0.30
CA GLY A 248 2.84 -3.85 -0.43
C GLY A 248 2.21 -3.22 -1.67
N LEU A 249 2.58 -1.99 -1.98
CA LEU A 249 2.14 -1.28 -3.17
C LEU A 249 2.68 -1.96 -4.45
N LEU A 250 3.98 -2.23 -4.48
CA LEU A 250 4.61 -2.92 -5.62
C LEU A 250 4.01 -4.32 -5.86
N ALA A 251 3.71 -5.07 -4.79
CA ALA A 251 3.06 -6.37 -4.89
C ALA A 251 1.62 -6.30 -5.44
N ALA A 252 0.94 -5.17 -5.26
CA ALA A 252 -0.41 -4.96 -5.76
C ALA A 252 -0.48 -4.47 -7.22
N LEU A 253 0.63 -3.97 -7.78
CA LEU A 253 0.66 -3.39 -9.13
C LEU A 253 0.16 -4.34 -10.23
N PRO A 254 0.54 -5.62 -10.27
CA PRO A 254 0.05 -6.53 -11.32
C PRO A 254 -1.47 -6.65 -11.31
N PHE A 255 -2.07 -6.81 -10.14
CA PHE A 255 -3.53 -6.88 -9.99
C PHE A 255 -4.22 -5.56 -10.37
N SER A 256 -3.67 -4.43 -9.95
CA SER A 256 -4.21 -3.09 -10.25
C SER A 256 -4.17 -2.78 -11.74
N HIS A 257 -3.07 -3.14 -12.42
CA HIS A 257 -2.92 -2.97 -13.85
C HIS A 257 -3.91 -3.85 -14.64
N ASP A 258 -4.10 -5.13 -14.25
CA ASP A 258 -5.06 -6.02 -14.91
C ASP A 258 -6.48 -5.51 -14.76
N ARG A 259 -6.84 -5.01 -13.57
CA ARG A 259 -8.12 -4.37 -13.32
C ARG A 259 -8.31 -3.12 -14.19
N HIS A 260 -7.29 -2.29 -14.32
CA HIS A 260 -7.33 -1.10 -15.18
C HIS A 260 -7.59 -1.49 -16.64
N ILE A 261 -6.83 -2.44 -17.19
CA ILE A 261 -7.03 -2.94 -18.57
C ILE A 261 -8.46 -3.47 -18.75
N GLY A 262 -8.96 -4.25 -17.79
CA GLY A 262 -10.34 -4.76 -17.82
C GLY A 262 -11.38 -3.64 -17.90
N LEU A 263 -11.24 -2.62 -17.06
CA LEU A 263 -12.14 -1.45 -17.06
C LEU A 263 -12.06 -0.64 -18.36
N VAL A 264 -10.87 -0.47 -18.94
CA VAL A 264 -10.71 0.20 -20.23
C VAL A 264 -11.41 -0.59 -21.33
N ALA A 265 -11.18 -1.91 -21.40
CA ALA A 265 -11.82 -2.78 -22.39
C ALA A 265 -13.36 -2.79 -22.26
N GLU A 266 -13.89 -2.82 -21.04
CA GLU A 266 -15.34 -2.73 -20.79
C GLU A 266 -15.91 -1.37 -21.27
N ARG A 267 -15.22 -0.26 -20.99
CA ARG A 267 -15.63 1.06 -21.46
C ARG A 267 -15.62 1.17 -22.98
N GLU A 268 -14.60 0.62 -23.63
CA GLU A 268 -14.51 0.59 -25.09
C GLU A 268 -15.60 -0.27 -25.72
N ALA A 269 -15.85 -1.47 -25.16
CA ALA A 269 -16.93 -2.34 -25.60
C ALA A 269 -18.29 -1.66 -25.49
N LYS A 270 -18.54 -0.97 -24.35
CA LYS A 270 -19.77 -0.20 -24.15
C LYS A 270 -19.90 0.94 -25.15
N ARG A 271 -18.85 1.73 -25.38
CA ARG A 271 -18.82 2.81 -26.38
C ARG A 271 -19.09 2.28 -27.79
N LYS A 272 -18.50 1.13 -28.14
CA LYS A 272 -18.72 0.49 -29.44
C LYS A 272 -20.18 0.04 -29.59
N ALA A 273 -20.72 -0.64 -28.58
CA ALA A 273 -22.13 -1.06 -28.57
C ALA A 273 -23.11 0.12 -28.65
N GLU A 274 -22.85 1.21 -27.95
CA GLU A 274 -23.64 2.43 -28.02
C GLU A 274 -23.54 3.10 -29.41
N ALA A 275 -22.38 3.11 -30.05
CA ALA A 275 -22.18 3.65 -31.38
C ALA A 275 -22.91 2.78 -32.43
N GLU A 276 -22.84 1.45 -32.33
CA GLU A 276 -23.56 0.51 -33.18
C GLU A 276 -25.08 0.66 -33.01
N ALA A 277 -25.56 0.77 -31.78
CA ALA A 277 -26.98 1.01 -31.48
C ALA A 277 -27.47 2.35 -32.07
N ARG A 278 -26.67 3.42 -31.98
CA ARG A 278 -26.96 4.70 -32.63
C ARG A 278 -26.97 4.61 -34.16
N ALA A 279 -26.08 3.83 -34.73
CA ALA A 279 -26.04 3.63 -36.17
C ALA A 279 -27.18 2.76 -36.70
N ALA A 280 -27.61 1.74 -35.92
CA ALA A 280 -28.71 0.84 -36.25
C ALA A 280 -30.09 1.44 -35.97
N GLY A 281 -30.22 2.22 -34.89
CA GLY A 281 -31.43 2.97 -34.56
C GLY A 281 -31.41 4.34 -35.24
N GLY A 282 -31.98 4.48 -36.39
CA GLY A 282 -32.28 5.79 -36.91
C GLY A 282 -33.00 6.58 -35.81
N PHE A 283 -32.64 7.86 -35.66
CA PHE A 283 -33.19 8.76 -34.63
C PHE A 283 -34.73 8.71 -34.63
N VAL A 284 -35.30 7.97 -33.68
CA VAL A 284 -36.76 7.84 -33.51
C VAL A 284 -37.21 8.96 -32.55
N GLY A 285 -37.16 10.19 -33.01
CA GLY A 285 -37.66 11.30 -32.25
C GLY A 285 -37.78 12.53 -33.17
N GLU A 286 -38.93 13.17 -33.18
CA GLU A 286 -39.06 14.49 -33.82
C GLU A 286 -38.14 15.50 -33.11
N VAL A 287 -37.44 16.30 -33.90
CA VAL A 287 -36.59 17.41 -33.42
C VAL A 287 -37.49 18.35 -32.60
N GLY A 288 -37.30 18.37 -31.28
CA GLY A 288 -38.07 19.21 -30.35
C GLY A 288 -38.98 18.45 -29.37
N GLY A 289 -39.05 17.13 -29.44
CA GLY A 289 -39.81 16.30 -28.47
C GLY A 289 -39.13 16.30 -27.10
N LYS A 290 -39.82 16.74 -26.04
CA LYS A 290 -39.37 16.58 -24.67
C LYS A 290 -39.42 15.07 -24.32
N VAL A 291 -38.27 14.51 -23.93
CA VAL A 291 -38.20 13.21 -23.31
C VAL A 291 -38.75 13.36 -21.88
N THR A 292 -39.89 12.71 -21.59
CA THR A 292 -40.42 12.55 -20.23
C THR A 292 -39.81 11.34 -19.56
#